data_14ee39a7fef3c6b529503209f0b2d9c9
#
_entry.id   14ee39a7fef3c6b529503209f0b2d9c9
#
_cell.length_a   1.000
_cell.length_b   1.000
_cell.length_c   1.000
_cell.angle_alpha   90.00
_cell.angle_beta   90.00
_cell.angle_gamma   90.00
#
_symmetry.space_group_name_H-M   'P 1'
#
loop_
_entity.id
_entity.type
_entity.pdbx_description
1 polymer ?
#
loop_
_entity_poly.entity_id
_entity_poly.type
_entity_poly.pdbx_seq_one_letter_code
_entity_poly.pdbx_strand_id
1 'polypeptide(L)'
;MMNLKGRNFLKLMDYTPEEILCLIDLAADLKKKKKEGILHDSLIGKNIALIFEKTSTSTRCSFEVAAHDLGMHVTYLDPSGSQIGKKESIPDTARVLGRMFDGIEYRGYGQDIVEELAKYAGVPVWNGLTNEFHPTQMLADMLTIREHLGTLKGIKFVYMGDARYNMGNSLMVTCAKLGMDFVACTNKKYFPNDELVAYCKNVAKETGATITLTEDVAEAAKDADVIYTDVWVSMGEPDEVWAERLNDLMPYQVNKAVMDQAKGTAIFMHCLPAFHDLKTKIGKEVYEKFGYSELEVTDEVFESAQSVVFDEAENRMHTIKAVMLATLAD
;
A
#
# COMPACT_ATOMS: atom_id res chain seq x y z
N MET A 1 -23.08 -3.64 -10.47
CA MET A 1 -21.77 -4.03 -9.92
C MET A 1 -20.90 -4.44 -11.07
N MET A 2 -19.66 -3.92 -11.18
CA MET A 2 -18.72 -4.38 -12.23
C MET A 2 -18.38 -5.84 -11.99
N ASN A 3 -18.25 -6.61 -13.07
CA ASN A 3 -17.87 -8.02 -12.97
C ASN A 3 -16.34 -8.14 -12.90
N LEU A 4 -15.81 -8.32 -11.70
CA LEU A 4 -14.38 -8.56 -11.46
C LEU A 4 -14.09 -10.03 -11.11
N LYS A 5 -15.09 -10.92 -11.19
CA LYS A 5 -14.95 -12.35 -10.89
C LYS A 5 -13.81 -12.99 -11.67
N GLY A 6 -12.98 -13.73 -10.97
CA GLY A 6 -11.83 -14.43 -11.54
C GLY A 6 -10.62 -13.57 -11.85
N ARG A 7 -10.68 -12.24 -11.67
CA ARG A 7 -9.55 -11.35 -11.95
C ARG A 7 -8.49 -11.40 -10.84
N ASN A 8 -7.25 -11.29 -11.26
CA ASN A 8 -6.12 -11.07 -10.36
C ASN A 8 -6.05 -9.61 -9.91
N PHE A 9 -5.49 -9.36 -8.73
CA PHE A 9 -5.27 -8.02 -8.18
C PHE A 9 -3.77 -7.80 -7.91
N LEU A 10 -3.00 -7.51 -8.96
CA LEU A 10 -1.53 -7.48 -8.92
C LEU A 10 -0.96 -6.07 -8.83
N LYS A 11 -1.56 -5.13 -9.55
CA LYS A 11 -1.19 -3.70 -9.58
C LYS A 11 -2.37 -2.88 -10.11
N LEU A 12 -2.49 -1.62 -9.68
CA LEU A 12 -3.62 -0.76 -10.11
C LEU A 12 -3.49 -0.30 -11.58
N MET A 13 -2.36 -0.52 -12.22
CA MET A 13 -2.23 -0.31 -13.67
C MET A 13 -3.23 -1.17 -14.46
N ASP A 14 -3.58 -2.35 -13.95
CA ASP A 14 -4.47 -3.33 -14.59
C ASP A 14 -5.96 -3.01 -14.41
N TYR A 15 -6.29 -1.97 -13.67
CA TYR A 15 -7.66 -1.57 -13.32
C TYR A 15 -8.02 -0.20 -13.87
N THR A 16 -9.27 -0.03 -14.30
CA THR A 16 -9.77 1.29 -14.70
C THR A 16 -10.08 2.16 -13.46
N PRO A 17 -10.16 3.49 -13.61
CA PRO A 17 -10.58 4.38 -12.52
C PRO A 17 -11.93 3.96 -11.90
N GLU A 18 -12.90 3.58 -12.74
CA GLU A 18 -14.24 3.15 -12.30
C GLU A 18 -14.19 1.83 -11.52
N GLU A 19 -13.34 0.88 -11.91
CA GLU A 19 -13.14 -0.37 -11.19
C GLU A 19 -12.51 -0.12 -9.81
N ILE A 20 -11.53 0.78 -9.74
CA ILE A 20 -10.89 1.17 -8.47
C ILE A 20 -11.93 1.83 -7.54
N LEU A 21 -12.71 2.77 -8.05
CA LEU A 21 -13.77 3.44 -7.27
C LEU A 21 -14.84 2.45 -6.81
N CYS A 22 -15.23 1.50 -7.65
CA CYS A 22 -16.18 0.44 -7.30
C CYS A 22 -15.67 -0.42 -6.12
N LEU A 23 -14.38 -0.77 -6.11
CA LEU A 23 -13.76 -1.50 -4.99
C LEU A 23 -13.74 -0.66 -3.69
N ILE A 24 -13.47 0.63 -3.79
CA ILE A 24 -13.49 1.54 -2.65
C ILE A 24 -14.93 1.70 -2.10
N ASP A 25 -15.93 1.80 -2.97
CA ASP A 25 -17.34 1.87 -2.58
C ASP A 25 -17.80 0.59 -1.87
N LEU A 26 -17.42 -0.57 -2.42
CA LEU A 26 -17.70 -1.86 -1.81
C LEU A 26 -17.03 -1.99 -0.44
N ALA A 27 -15.79 -1.52 -0.31
CA ALA A 27 -15.08 -1.52 0.97
C ALA A 27 -15.79 -0.64 2.03
N ALA A 28 -16.27 0.53 1.64
CA ALA A 28 -17.03 1.42 2.52
C ALA A 28 -18.35 0.77 2.99
N ASP A 29 -19.07 0.08 2.11
CA ASP A 29 -20.28 -0.67 2.46
C ASP A 29 -19.98 -1.82 3.44
N LEU A 30 -18.93 -2.60 3.16
CA LEU A 30 -18.51 -3.70 4.03
C LEU A 30 -18.00 -3.22 5.40
N LYS A 31 -17.30 -2.07 5.43
CA LYS A 31 -16.90 -1.40 6.69
C LYS A 31 -18.12 -1.02 7.51
N LYS A 32 -19.12 -0.40 6.87
CA LYS A 32 -20.39 -0.03 7.53
C LYS A 32 -21.10 -1.27 8.09
N LYS A 33 -21.26 -2.33 7.30
CA LYS A 33 -21.89 -3.59 7.75
C LYS A 33 -21.18 -4.18 8.96
N LYS A 34 -19.83 -4.22 8.96
CA LYS A 34 -19.06 -4.71 10.11
C LYS A 34 -19.30 -3.86 11.36
N LYS A 35 -19.29 -2.52 11.24
CA LYS A 35 -19.54 -1.61 12.37
C LYS A 35 -20.97 -1.72 12.93
N GLU A 36 -21.94 -2.02 12.09
CA GLU A 36 -23.35 -2.24 12.46
C GLU A 36 -23.65 -3.68 12.92
N GLY A 37 -22.67 -4.57 12.92
CA GLY A 37 -22.84 -5.98 13.28
C GLY A 37 -23.67 -6.80 12.28
N ILE A 38 -23.78 -6.31 11.03
CA ILE A 38 -24.53 -7.00 9.96
C ILE A 38 -23.63 -8.10 9.38
N LEU A 39 -24.12 -9.33 9.45
CA LEU A 39 -23.45 -10.50 8.87
C LEU A 39 -23.30 -10.35 7.35
N HIS A 40 -22.12 -10.66 6.82
CA HIS A 40 -21.80 -10.53 5.39
C HIS A 40 -20.89 -11.66 4.90
N ASP A 41 -21.16 -12.87 5.34
CA ASP A 41 -20.44 -14.13 5.11
C ASP A 41 -20.72 -14.74 3.72
N SER A 42 -20.61 -13.94 2.67
CA SER A 42 -21.01 -14.29 1.30
C SER A 42 -20.15 -15.35 0.62
N LEU A 43 -19.00 -15.72 1.21
CA LEU A 43 -18.02 -16.66 0.65
C LEU A 43 -17.83 -17.89 1.54
N ILE A 44 -18.90 -18.32 2.22
CA ILE A 44 -18.87 -19.51 3.09
C ILE A 44 -18.32 -20.74 2.34
N GLY A 45 -17.37 -21.41 2.98
CA GLY A 45 -16.78 -22.65 2.49
C GLY A 45 -15.62 -22.47 1.50
N LYS A 46 -15.33 -21.26 1.08
CA LYS A 46 -14.13 -20.98 0.27
C LYS A 46 -12.87 -21.00 1.13
N ASN A 47 -11.75 -21.37 0.50
CA ASN A 47 -10.45 -21.49 1.13
C ASN A 47 -9.43 -20.62 0.40
N ILE A 48 -8.61 -19.89 1.13
CA ILE A 48 -7.53 -19.09 0.56
C ILE A 48 -6.18 -19.45 1.16
N ALA A 49 -5.13 -19.32 0.34
CA ALA A 49 -3.75 -19.43 0.78
C ALA A 49 -3.12 -18.04 0.91
N LEU A 50 -2.39 -17.81 2.00
CA LEU A 50 -1.56 -16.61 2.20
C LEU A 50 -0.10 -17.01 2.16
N ILE A 51 0.62 -16.58 1.12
CA ILE A 51 2.04 -16.86 0.91
C ILE A 51 2.86 -15.64 1.30
N PHE A 52 3.67 -15.78 2.34
CA PHE A 52 4.53 -14.71 2.83
C PHE A 52 6.00 -15.08 2.71
N GLU A 53 6.72 -14.42 1.83
CA GLU A 53 8.19 -14.43 1.78
C GLU A 53 8.79 -13.26 2.58
N LYS A 54 8.02 -12.16 2.71
CA LYS A 54 8.27 -11.05 3.63
C LYS A 54 7.22 -11.03 4.73
N THR A 55 7.62 -11.05 5.98
CA THR A 55 6.71 -11.02 7.14
C THR A 55 5.93 -9.69 7.21
N SER A 56 4.72 -9.75 7.73
CA SER A 56 3.91 -8.56 8.01
C SER A 56 2.77 -8.90 8.96
N THR A 57 2.70 -8.20 10.07
CA THR A 57 1.59 -8.33 11.02
C THR A 57 0.29 -7.80 10.42
N SER A 58 0.29 -6.57 9.93
CA SER A 58 -0.93 -5.89 9.46
C SER A 58 -1.53 -6.56 8.22
N THR A 59 -0.72 -6.91 7.22
CA THR A 59 -1.22 -7.57 6.00
C THR A 59 -1.81 -8.93 6.32
N ARG A 60 -1.12 -9.75 7.13
CA ARG A 60 -1.61 -11.05 7.56
C ARG A 60 -2.95 -10.93 8.29
N CYS A 61 -3.00 -10.11 9.35
CA CYS A 61 -4.23 -9.92 10.13
C CYS A 61 -5.37 -9.37 9.26
N SER A 62 -5.09 -8.45 8.33
CA SER A 62 -6.11 -7.90 7.44
C SER A 62 -6.72 -8.97 6.54
N PHE A 63 -5.92 -9.83 5.92
CA PHE A 63 -6.42 -10.94 5.10
C PHE A 63 -7.16 -11.99 5.94
N GLU A 64 -6.60 -12.40 7.08
CA GLU A 64 -7.24 -13.41 7.95
C GLU A 64 -8.60 -12.92 8.45
N VAL A 65 -8.68 -11.72 9.02
CA VAL A 65 -9.95 -11.17 9.53
C VAL A 65 -10.94 -10.91 8.40
N ALA A 66 -10.50 -10.35 7.28
CA ALA A 66 -11.35 -10.14 6.12
C ALA A 66 -11.93 -11.45 5.57
N ALA A 67 -11.12 -12.50 5.50
CA ALA A 67 -11.58 -13.83 5.07
C ALA A 67 -12.60 -14.42 6.06
N HIS A 68 -12.33 -14.34 7.36
CA HIS A 68 -13.28 -14.80 8.39
C HIS A 68 -14.62 -14.07 8.33
N ASP A 69 -14.62 -12.75 8.16
CA ASP A 69 -15.83 -11.96 8.01
C ASP A 69 -16.67 -12.38 6.79
N LEU A 70 -16.01 -12.87 5.74
CA LEU A 70 -16.67 -13.39 4.52
C LEU A 70 -17.04 -14.88 4.62
N GLY A 71 -16.75 -15.57 5.72
CA GLY A 71 -17.04 -16.99 5.93
C GLY A 71 -16.02 -17.93 5.29
N MET A 72 -14.82 -17.44 4.95
CA MET A 72 -13.75 -18.24 4.36
C MET A 72 -12.82 -18.86 5.40
N HIS A 73 -12.09 -19.89 4.96
CA HIS A 73 -10.96 -20.48 5.69
C HIS A 73 -9.63 -19.99 5.12
N VAL A 74 -8.62 -19.90 5.97
CA VAL A 74 -7.29 -19.37 5.63
C VAL A 74 -6.21 -20.39 5.97
N THR A 75 -5.27 -20.60 5.05
CA THR A 75 -4.00 -21.30 5.30
C THR A 75 -2.85 -20.33 5.14
N TYR A 76 -2.11 -20.10 6.20
CA TYR A 76 -0.93 -19.23 6.18
C TYR A 76 0.34 -20.06 5.92
N LEU A 77 1.10 -19.67 4.89
CA LEU A 77 2.36 -20.27 4.49
C LEU A 77 3.49 -19.27 4.75
N ASP A 78 4.20 -19.48 5.85
CA ASP A 78 5.31 -18.61 6.24
C ASP A 78 6.61 -18.92 5.45
N PRO A 79 7.62 -18.02 5.50
CA PRO A 79 8.88 -18.22 4.77
C PRO A 79 9.67 -19.47 5.18
N SER A 80 9.47 -19.98 6.41
CA SER A 80 10.14 -21.17 6.93
C SER A 80 9.41 -22.46 6.56
N GLY A 81 8.09 -22.40 6.48
CA GLY A 81 7.21 -23.54 6.18
C GLY A 81 6.98 -23.78 4.68
N SER A 82 7.40 -22.84 3.80
CA SER A 82 7.21 -22.93 2.35
C SER A 82 8.45 -23.43 1.62
N GLN A 83 8.25 -24.24 0.57
CA GLN A 83 9.29 -24.70 -0.33
C GLN A 83 9.36 -23.89 -1.64
N ILE A 84 8.50 -22.85 -1.78
CA ILE A 84 8.39 -21.99 -2.95
C ILE A 84 9.76 -21.34 -3.27
N GLY A 85 10.18 -21.45 -4.53
CA GLY A 85 11.47 -20.92 -4.97
C GLY A 85 12.70 -21.66 -4.45
N LYS A 86 12.53 -22.70 -3.64
CA LYS A 86 13.62 -23.52 -3.09
C LYS A 86 13.66 -24.91 -3.75
N LYS A 87 12.70 -25.77 -3.44
CA LYS A 87 12.54 -27.09 -4.02
C LYS A 87 11.38 -27.17 -5.01
N GLU A 88 10.49 -26.18 -4.99
CA GLU A 88 9.33 -26.09 -5.86
C GLU A 88 9.45 -24.86 -6.74
N SER A 89 9.19 -25.01 -8.03
CA SER A 89 9.12 -23.87 -8.94
C SER A 89 7.84 -23.05 -8.71
N ILE A 90 7.86 -21.76 -9.02
CA ILE A 90 6.68 -20.89 -8.90
C ILE A 90 5.49 -21.44 -9.72
N PRO A 91 5.68 -21.87 -11.00
CA PRO A 91 4.58 -22.45 -11.78
C PRO A 91 3.99 -23.73 -11.17
N ASP A 92 4.81 -24.60 -10.60
CA ASP A 92 4.32 -25.86 -10.03
C ASP A 92 3.56 -25.61 -8.73
N THR A 93 4.11 -24.76 -7.85
CA THR A 93 3.41 -24.31 -6.64
C THR A 93 2.07 -23.66 -7.00
N ALA A 94 2.03 -22.76 -7.99
CA ALA A 94 0.81 -22.10 -8.43
C ALA A 94 -0.26 -23.12 -8.87
N ARG A 95 0.12 -24.13 -9.68
CA ARG A 95 -0.79 -25.18 -10.15
C ARG A 95 -1.33 -26.05 -9.02
N VAL A 96 -0.47 -26.39 -8.05
CA VAL A 96 -0.88 -27.19 -6.88
C VAL A 96 -1.85 -26.40 -6.01
N LEU A 97 -1.49 -25.18 -5.62
CA LEU A 97 -2.33 -24.34 -4.75
C LEU A 97 -3.65 -23.95 -5.44
N GLY A 98 -3.63 -23.63 -6.73
CA GLY A 98 -4.82 -23.31 -7.49
C GLY A 98 -5.83 -24.46 -7.66
N ARG A 99 -5.44 -25.71 -7.34
CA ARG A 99 -6.34 -26.88 -7.27
C ARG A 99 -6.89 -27.14 -5.87
N MET A 100 -6.31 -26.50 -4.84
CA MET A 100 -6.70 -26.67 -3.44
C MET A 100 -7.46 -25.45 -2.90
N PHE A 101 -7.13 -24.25 -3.38
CA PHE A 101 -7.65 -23.00 -2.89
C PHE A 101 -8.47 -22.25 -3.94
N ASP A 102 -9.41 -21.42 -3.48
CA ASP A 102 -10.24 -20.55 -4.34
C ASP A 102 -9.54 -19.23 -4.68
N GLY A 103 -8.52 -18.85 -3.92
CA GLY A 103 -7.70 -17.67 -4.15
C GLY A 103 -6.38 -17.72 -3.40
N ILE A 104 -5.39 -16.96 -3.87
CA ILE A 104 -4.03 -16.95 -3.34
C ILE A 104 -3.57 -15.52 -3.12
N GLU A 105 -3.14 -15.18 -1.90
CA GLU A 105 -2.38 -13.96 -1.64
C GLU A 105 -0.89 -14.26 -1.68
N TYR A 106 -0.13 -13.31 -2.22
CA TYR A 106 1.32 -13.34 -2.21
C TYR A 106 1.88 -12.01 -1.67
N ARG A 107 2.78 -12.12 -0.68
CA ARG A 107 3.59 -11.01 -0.19
C ARG A 107 5.05 -11.39 -0.22
N GLY A 108 5.84 -10.71 -1.06
CA GLY A 108 7.24 -11.11 -1.26
C GLY A 108 8.10 -10.04 -1.93
N TYR A 109 8.96 -10.47 -2.82
CA TYR A 109 10.00 -9.64 -3.42
C TYR A 109 9.62 -9.14 -4.81
N GLY A 110 9.78 -9.95 -5.85
CA GLY A 110 9.62 -9.53 -7.24
C GLY A 110 8.16 -9.49 -7.71
N GLN A 111 7.83 -8.48 -8.51
CA GLN A 111 6.54 -8.42 -9.19
C GLN A 111 6.39 -9.56 -10.20
N ASP A 112 7.48 -9.98 -10.84
CA ASP A 112 7.54 -11.13 -11.74
C ASP A 112 7.07 -12.43 -11.07
N ILE A 113 7.39 -12.62 -9.78
CA ILE A 113 6.97 -13.81 -9.02
C ILE A 113 5.46 -13.86 -8.87
N VAL A 114 4.82 -12.76 -8.45
CA VAL A 114 3.37 -12.73 -8.29
C VAL A 114 2.63 -12.79 -9.63
N GLU A 115 3.21 -12.23 -10.69
CA GLU A 115 2.67 -12.34 -12.05
C GLU A 115 2.78 -13.77 -12.59
N GLU A 116 3.88 -14.47 -12.30
CA GLU A 116 4.05 -15.88 -12.66
C GLU A 116 3.08 -16.77 -11.86
N LEU A 117 2.91 -16.55 -10.57
CA LEU A 117 1.87 -17.19 -9.76
C LEU A 117 0.49 -17.03 -10.40
N ALA A 118 0.11 -15.80 -10.72
CA ALA A 118 -1.18 -15.47 -11.32
C ALA A 118 -1.40 -16.15 -12.67
N LYS A 119 -0.34 -16.29 -13.47
CA LYS A 119 -0.38 -16.96 -14.78
C LYS A 119 -0.74 -18.43 -14.69
N TYR A 120 -0.31 -19.13 -13.63
CA TYR A 120 -0.43 -20.58 -13.55
C TYR A 120 -1.41 -21.09 -12.47
N ALA A 121 -1.89 -20.23 -11.58
CA ALA A 121 -2.77 -20.63 -10.49
C ALA A 121 -4.16 -21.09 -10.95
N GLY A 122 -4.73 -20.45 -11.96
CA GLY A 122 -6.11 -20.71 -12.42
C GLY A 122 -7.20 -20.23 -11.47
N VAL A 123 -6.82 -19.53 -10.40
CA VAL A 123 -7.68 -18.85 -9.41
C VAL A 123 -7.17 -17.42 -9.21
N PRO A 124 -7.97 -16.49 -8.68
CA PRO A 124 -7.52 -15.14 -8.37
C PRO A 124 -6.27 -15.12 -7.49
N VAL A 125 -5.30 -14.31 -7.88
CA VAL A 125 -4.08 -14.01 -7.10
C VAL A 125 -4.09 -12.54 -6.71
N TRP A 126 -3.83 -12.26 -5.43
CA TRP A 126 -3.80 -10.92 -4.86
C TRP A 126 -2.39 -10.57 -4.40
N ASN A 127 -1.89 -9.42 -4.83
CA ASN A 127 -0.59 -8.91 -4.43
C ASN A 127 -0.70 -8.20 -3.07
N GLY A 128 -0.23 -8.83 -2.00
CA GLY A 128 -0.14 -8.25 -0.66
C GLY A 128 0.99 -7.23 -0.52
N LEU A 129 2.07 -7.36 -1.28
CA LEU A 129 3.17 -6.42 -1.51
C LEU A 129 4.27 -7.10 -2.34
N THR A 130 4.82 -6.37 -3.30
CA THR A 130 6.10 -6.66 -3.95
C THR A 130 7.05 -5.47 -3.80
N ASN A 131 8.26 -5.57 -4.33
CA ASN A 131 9.20 -4.43 -4.36
C ASN A 131 8.68 -3.29 -5.24
N GLU A 132 7.90 -3.60 -6.26
CA GLU A 132 7.43 -2.66 -7.28
C GLU A 132 6.04 -2.08 -6.98
N PHE A 133 5.13 -2.88 -6.37
CA PHE A 133 3.74 -2.44 -6.15
C PHE A 133 3.13 -2.96 -4.83
N HIS A 134 2.20 -2.15 -4.29
CA HIS A 134 1.41 -2.48 -3.10
C HIS A 134 -0.07 -2.08 -3.29
N PRO A 135 -0.81 -2.77 -4.17
CA PRO A 135 -2.15 -2.34 -4.58
C PRO A 135 -3.18 -2.39 -3.45
N THR A 136 -3.06 -3.31 -2.49
CA THR A 136 -3.98 -3.39 -1.36
C THR A 136 -3.86 -2.21 -0.39
N GLN A 137 -2.67 -1.60 -0.29
CA GLN A 137 -2.47 -0.38 0.48
C GLN A 137 -3.18 0.80 -0.20
N MET A 138 -3.08 0.90 -1.52
CA MET A 138 -3.67 2.00 -2.29
C MET A 138 -5.17 2.15 -2.09
N LEU A 139 -5.90 1.05 -2.08
CA LEU A 139 -7.36 1.10 -1.83
C LEU A 139 -7.66 1.62 -0.43
N ALA A 140 -6.88 1.22 0.57
CA ALA A 140 -7.03 1.69 1.95
C ALA A 140 -6.71 3.18 2.07
N ASP A 141 -5.65 3.63 1.43
CA ASP A 141 -5.26 5.05 1.40
C ASP A 141 -6.38 5.90 0.78
N MET A 142 -6.89 5.48 -0.37
CA MET A 142 -7.96 6.21 -1.05
C MET A 142 -9.28 6.21 -0.27
N LEU A 143 -9.63 5.10 0.38
CA LEU A 143 -10.80 5.05 1.26
C LEU A 143 -10.63 6.03 2.44
N THR A 144 -9.47 6.05 3.06
CA THR A 144 -9.14 6.94 4.19
C THR A 144 -9.20 8.41 3.78
N ILE A 145 -8.57 8.78 2.65
CA ILE A 145 -8.63 10.14 2.12
C ILE A 145 -10.09 10.56 1.88
N ARG A 146 -10.88 9.69 1.27
CA ARG A 146 -12.30 9.99 1.00
C ARG A 146 -13.13 10.13 2.27
N GLU A 147 -12.86 9.34 3.31
CA GLU A 147 -13.53 9.43 4.61
C GLU A 147 -13.22 10.75 5.32
N HIS A 148 -11.97 11.23 5.25
CA HIS A 148 -11.54 12.43 5.95
C HIS A 148 -11.74 13.73 5.15
N LEU A 149 -11.54 13.68 3.82
CA LEU A 149 -11.57 14.86 2.95
C LEU A 149 -12.79 14.93 2.02
N GLY A 150 -13.62 13.89 1.96
CA GLY A 150 -14.88 13.84 1.20
C GLY A 150 -14.72 13.63 -0.31
N THR A 151 -13.52 13.75 -0.87
CA THR A 151 -13.25 13.62 -2.30
C THR A 151 -11.87 13.00 -2.54
N LEU A 152 -11.66 12.50 -3.77
CA LEU A 152 -10.34 12.10 -4.26
C LEU A 152 -9.87 13.05 -5.38
N LYS A 153 -10.77 13.41 -6.28
CA LYS A 153 -10.44 14.24 -7.44
C LYS A 153 -9.97 15.63 -7.02
N GLY A 154 -8.82 16.05 -7.56
CA GLY A 154 -8.23 17.37 -7.29
C GLY A 154 -7.51 17.48 -5.94
N ILE A 155 -7.38 16.39 -5.19
CA ILE A 155 -6.56 16.33 -3.97
C ILE A 155 -5.08 16.49 -4.34
N LYS A 156 -4.38 17.41 -3.68
CA LYS A 156 -2.92 17.52 -3.76
C LYS A 156 -2.30 16.55 -2.78
N PHE A 157 -1.73 15.48 -3.31
CA PHE A 157 -1.10 14.38 -2.57
C PHE A 157 0.43 14.50 -2.67
N VAL A 158 1.11 14.68 -1.55
CA VAL A 158 2.57 14.80 -1.49
C VAL A 158 3.15 13.57 -0.80
N TYR A 159 4.01 12.85 -1.53
CA TYR A 159 4.81 11.76 -0.99
C TYR A 159 6.24 12.25 -0.73
N MET A 160 6.73 12.05 0.50
CA MET A 160 8.06 12.46 0.94
C MET A 160 8.88 11.23 1.33
N GLY A 161 10.06 11.05 0.73
CA GLY A 161 10.94 9.91 0.99
C GLY A 161 11.40 9.19 -0.27
N ASP A 162 11.75 7.91 -0.17
CA ASP A 162 12.20 7.11 -1.32
C ASP A 162 11.05 6.72 -2.23
N ALA A 163 10.91 7.37 -3.37
CA ALA A 163 9.81 7.16 -4.30
C ALA A 163 10.07 6.09 -5.38
N ARG A 164 11.19 5.35 -5.32
CA ARG A 164 11.59 4.38 -6.35
C ARG A 164 10.90 3.02 -6.25
N TYR A 165 10.33 2.71 -5.09
CA TYR A 165 9.78 1.39 -4.76
C TYR A 165 8.24 1.37 -4.71
N ASN A 166 7.70 0.31 -4.12
CA ASN A 166 6.28 -0.02 -4.17
C ASN A 166 5.34 1.12 -3.76
N MET A 167 5.65 1.88 -2.69
CA MET A 167 4.77 2.96 -2.24
C MET A 167 4.77 4.14 -3.20
N GLY A 168 5.95 4.66 -3.57
CA GLY A 168 6.06 5.75 -4.54
C GLY A 168 5.43 5.40 -5.88
N ASN A 169 5.72 4.21 -6.40
CA ASN A 169 5.17 3.71 -7.66
C ASN A 169 3.64 3.58 -7.60
N SER A 170 3.13 2.91 -6.58
CA SER A 170 1.69 2.64 -6.46
C SER A 170 0.88 3.90 -6.21
N LEU A 171 1.36 4.81 -5.36
CA LEU A 171 0.70 6.09 -5.08
C LEU A 171 0.65 6.95 -6.35
N MET A 172 1.75 7.05 -7.11
CA MET A 172 1.79 7.81 -8.36
C MET A 172 0.79 7.27 -9.39
N VAL A 173 0.74 5.94 -9.58
CA VAL A 173 -0.24 5.29 -10.48
C VAL A 173 -1.67 5.55 -10.02
N THR A 174 -1.93 5.42 -8.73
CA THR A 174 -3.28 5.59 -8.16
C THR A 174 -3.77 7.02 -8.30
N CYS A 175 -2.94 7.99 -7.96
CA CYS A 175 -3.26 9.41 -8.12
C CYS A 175 -3.49 9.78 -9.58
N ALA A 176 -2.65 9.30 -10.51
CA ALA A 176 -2.83 9.52 -11.93
C ALA A 176 -4.18 9.00 -12.44
N LYS A 177 -4.61 7.81 -11.99
CA LYS A 177 -5.89 7.21 -12.39
C LYS A 177 -7.11 7.91 -11.79
N LEU A 178 -7.00 8.42 -10.57
CA LEU A 178 -8.13 9.00 -9.85
C LEU A 178 -8.25 10.53 -9.96
N GLY A 179 -7.42 11.16 -10.80
CA GLY A 179 -7.48 12.60 -11.04
C GLY A 179 -6.97 13.42 -9.84
N MET A 180 -5.98 12.89 -9.12
CA MET A 180 -5.32 13.53 -7.98
C MET A 180 -3.96 14.11 -8.42
N ASP A 181 -3.57 15.23 -7.83
CA ASP A 181 -2.27 15.86 -8.08
C ASP A 181 -1.20 15.19 -7.22
N PHE A 182 -0.34 14.38 -7.83
CA PHE A 182 0.74 13.69 -7.15
C PHE A 182 2.04 14.47 -7.21
N VAL A 183 2.67 14.65 -6.06
CA VAL A 183 3.99 15.26 -5.92
C VAL A 183 4.92 14.28 -5.21
N ALA A 184 5.95 13.79 -5.90
CA ALA A 184 7.08 13.12 -5.25
C ALA A 184 8.11 14.17 -4.83
N CYS A 185 8.21 14.42 -3.53
CA CYS A 185 9.15 15.37 -2.94
C CYS A 185 10.29 14.60 -2.26
N THR A 186 11.43 14.56 -2.93
CA THR A 186 12.61 13.83 -2.45
C THR A 186 13.85 14.26 -3.21
N ASN A 187 15.02 13.84 -2.75
CA ASN A 187 16.27 13.98 -3.52
C ASN A 187 16.12 13.28 -4.89
N LYS A 188 16.56 13.92 -5.94
CA LYS A 188 16.47 13.44 -7.34
C LYS A 188 16.94 11.98 -7.53
N LYS A 189 17.88 11.52 -6.73
CA LYS A 189 18.38 10.14 -6.71
C LYS A 189 17.28 9.10 -6.38
N TYR A 190 16.22 9.53 -5.71
CA TYR A 190 15.11 8.69 -5.23
C TYR A 190 13.80 8.93 -5.98
N PHE A 191 13.85 9.58 -7.13
CA PHE A 191 12.67 9.72 -7.99
C PHE A 191 12.22 8.37 -8.57
N PRO A 192 10.93 8.19 -8.86
CA PRO A 192 10.43 7.00 -9.55
C PRO A 192 11.10 6.80 -10.91
N ASN A 193 11.02 5.58 -11.42
CA ASN A 193 11.51 5.24 -12.75
C ASN A 193 10.85 6.07 -13.85
N ASP A 194 11.64 6.57 -14.81
CA ASP A 194 11.20 7.47 -15.88
C ASP A 194 10.09 6.88 -16.77
N GLU A 195 10.10 5.57 -17.02
CA GLU A 195 9.08 4.90 -17.83
C GLU A 195 7.72 4.90 -17.10
N LEU A 196 7.73 4.64 -15.79
CA LEU A 196 6.52 4.69 -14.99
C LEU A 196 6.00 6.13 -14.84
N VAL A 197 6.89 7.11 -14.69
CA VAL A 197 6.52 8.55 -14.69
C VAL A 197 5.87 8.93 -16.01
N ALA A 198 6.43 8.52 -17.14
CA ALA A 198 5.87 8.78 -18.46
C ALA A 198 4.48 8.14 -18.63
N TYR A 199 4.31 6.90 -18.19
CA TYR A 199 3.01 6.22 -18.15
C TYR A 199 2.00 7.02 -17.32
N CYS A 200 2.33 7.39 -16.09
CA CYS A 200 1.44 8.14 -15.21
C CYS A 200 1.08 9.53 -15.76
N LYS A 201 2.05 10.24 -16.34
CA LYS A 201 1.78 11.52 -17.02
C LYS A 201 0.85 11.37 -18.22
N ASN A 202 0.91 10.23 -18.92
CA ASN A 202 -0.02 9.97 -20.01
C ASN A 202 -1.45 9.70 -19.51
N VAL A 203 -1.61 8.87 -18.48
CA VAL A 203 -2.89 8.62 -17.80
C VAL A 203 -3.47 9.93 -17.24
N ALA A 204 -2.64 10.76 -16.64
CA ALA A 204 -3.03 12.04 -16.04
C ALA A 204 -3.68 13.01 -17.05
N LYS A 205 -3.31 12.95 -18.34
CA LYS A 205 -3.96 13.76 -19.39
C LYS A 205 -5.45 13.44 -19.56
N GLU A 206 -5.84 12.21 -19.31
CA GLU A 206 -7.24 11.76 -19.44
C GLU A 206 -8.05 12.05 -18.18
N THR A 207 -7.43 11.94 -17.01
CA THR A 207 -8.10 12.08 -15.70
C THR A 207 -8.10 13.52 -15.16
N GLY A 208 -7.20 14.37 -15.67
CA GLY A 208 -6.99 15.72 -15.19
C GLY A 208 -6.03 15.81 -13.98
N ALA A 209 -5.33 14.71 -13.65
CA ALA A 209 -4.28 14.69 -12.64
C ALA A 209 -3.01 15.44 -13.10
N THR A 210 -2.16 15.79 -12.15
CA THR A 210 -0.78 16.24 -12.42
C THR A 210 0.23 15.33 -11.73
N ILE A 211 1.41 15.15 -12.35
CA ILE A 211 2.52 14.35 -11.77
C ILE A 211 3.75 15.25 -11.73
N THR A 212 4.18 15.56 -10.52
CA THR A 212 5.32 16.47 -10.26
C THR A 212 6.41 15.73 -9.48
N LEU A 213 7.66 15.94 -9.85
CA LEU A 213 8.84 15.49 -9.11
C LEU A 213 9.62 16.74 -8.70
N THR A 214 9.93 16.89 -7.42
CA THR A 214 10.64 18.06 -6.90
C THR A 214 11.56 17.73 -5.75
N GLU A 215 12.60 18.51 -5.57
CA GLU A 215 13.47 18.49 -4.39
C GLU A 215 13.10 19.62 -3.41
N ASP A 216 12.16 20.51 -3.79
CA ASP A 216 11.73 21.66 -2.97
C ASP A 216 10.58 21.28 -2.05
N VAL A 217 10.89 21.13 -0.75
CA VAL A 217 9.92 20.76 0.30
C VAL A 217 8.86 21.83 0.48
N ALA A 218 9.24 23.11 0.42
CA ALA A 218 8.31 24.23 0.63
C ALA A 218 7.28 24.33 -0.50
N GLU A 219 7.73 24.18 -1.75
CA GLU A 219 6.85 24.12 -2.92
C GLU A 219 5.91 22.92 -2.88
N ALA A 220 6.46 21.74 -2.54
CA ALA A 220 5.69 20.51 -2.45
C ALA A 220 4.59 20.59 -1.39
N ALA A 221 4.96 20.95 -0.15
CA ALA A 221 4.04 20.97 1.00
C ALA A 221 2.98 22.08 0.92
N LYS A 222 3.27 23.18 0.20
CA LYS A 222 2.36 24.31 0.09
C LYS A 222 0.98 23.87 -0.41
N ASP A 223 -0.05 24.19 0.36
CA ASP A 223 -1.45 23.89 0.06
C ASP A 223 -1.74 22.39 -0.20
N ALA A 224 -0.91 21.47 0.33
CA ALA A 224 -1.16 20.05 0.23
C ALA A 224 -2.40 19.64 1.04
N ASP A 225 -3.15 18.67 0.53
CA ASP A 225 -4.27 18.03 1.22
C ASP A 225 -3.81 16.79 2.00
N VAL A 226 -2.82 16.08 1.46
CA VAL A 226 -2.25 14.86 2.05
C VAL A 226 -0.73 14.97 2.04
N ILE A 227 -0.12 14.73 3.19
CA ILE A 227 1.34 14.49 3.32
C ILE A 227 1.51 13.02 3.70
N TYR A 228 2.24 12.29 2.88
CA TYR A 228 2.49 10.85 3.03
C TYR A 228 3.98 10.55 3.10
N THR A 229 4.39 9.65 3.96
CA THR A 229 5.75 9.13 3.96
C THR A 229 5.80 7.63 4.25
N ASP A 230 6.94 7.02 4.07
CA ASP A 230 7.23 5.62 4.37
C ASP A 230 8.66 5.50 4.89
N VAL A 231 9.00 4.37 5.49
CA VAL A 231 10.34 4.09 6.00
C VAL A 231 11.40 4.26 4.90
N TRP A 232 12.54 4.84 5.26
CA TRP A 232 13.61 5.12 4.28
C TRP A 232 14.45 3.91 3.90
N VAL A 233 14.44 2.88 4.72
CA VAL A 233 15.10 1.60 4.43
C VAL A 233 14.07 0.49 4.49
N SER A 234 13.85 -0.14 3.35
CA SER A 234 12.84 -1.19 3.20
C SER A 234 13.31 -2.52 3.79
N MET A 235 12.35 -3.36 4.18
CA MET A 235 12.62 -4.71 4.65
C MET A 235 13.39 -5.52 3.60
N GLY A 236 14.58 -6.03 3.99
CA GLY A 236 15.48 -6.80 3.11
C GLY A 236 16.59 -6.00 2.44
N GLU A 237 16.63 -4.68 2.63
CA GLU A 237 17.81 -3.88 2.26
C GLU A 237 18.94 -4.09 3.29
N PRO A 238 20.23 -4.04 2.87
CA PRO A 238 21.36 -4.21 3.78
C PRO A 238 21.53 -3.01 4.72
N ASP A 239 22.05 -3.26 5.93
CA ASP A 239 22.24 -2.22 6.95
C ASP A 239 23.18 -1.09 6.53
N GLU A 240 24.06 -1.34 5.57
CA GLU A 240 25.02 -0.36 5.05
C GLU A 240 24.35 0.84 4.36
N VAL A 241 23.12 0.69 3.87
CA VAL A 241 22.41 1.79 3.19
C VAL A 241 21.91 2.88 4.14
N TRP A 242 21.83 2.62 5.45
CA TRP A 242 21.30 3.58 6.43
C TRP A 242 22.01 4.93 6.41
N ALA A 243 23.35 4.92 6.39
CA ALA A 243 24.12 6.17 6.42
C ALA A 243 23.80 7.06 5.21
N GLU A 244 23.71 6.48 4.03
CA GLU A 244 23.37 7.18 2.79
C GLU A 244 21.93 7.69 2.82
N ARG A 245 20.98 6.83 3.23
CA ARG A 245 19.56 7.21 3.32
C ARG A 245 19.32 8.36 4.31
N LEU A 246 19.93 8.28 5.48
CA LEU A 246 19.83 9.35 6.48
C LEU A 246 20.41 10.67 5.95
N ASN A 247 21.60 10.63 5.32
CA ASN A 247 22.19 11.83 4.73
C ASN A 247 21.29 12.46 3.66
N ASP A 248 20.73 11.65 2.77
CA ASP A 248 20.00 12.12 1.60
C ASP A 248 18.54 12.47 1.89
N LEU A 249 17.90 11.80 2.87
CA LEU A 249 16.46 11.89 3.11
C LEU A 249 16.05 12.67 4.38
N MET A 250 16.98 12.94 5.33
CA MET A 250 16.67 13.80 6.48
C MET A 250 16.08 15.17 6.11
N PRO A 251 16.50 15.83 5.00
CA PRO A 251 15.85 17.07 4.56
C PRO A 251 14.36 16.92 4.17
N TYR A 252 13.90 15.68 3.95
CA TYR A 252 12.53 15.32 3.56
C TYR A 252 11.74 14.67 4.70
N GLN A 253 12.22 14.75 5.95
CA GLN A 253 11.48 14.30 7.11
C GLN A 253 10.16 15.08 7.22
N VAL A 254 9.06 14.36 7.45
CA VAL A 254 7.77 14.99 7.74
C VAL A 254 7.77 15.44 9.21
N ASN A 255 7.80 16.74 9.41
CA ASN A 255 7.78 17.38 10.70
C ASN A 255 6.72 18.49 10.74
N LYS A 256 6.57 19.13 11.89
CA LYS A 256 5.58 20.20 12.07
C LYS A 256 5.72 21.33 11.05
N ALA A 257 6.95 21.73 10.71
CA ALA A 257 7.17 22.81 9.74
C ALA A 257 6.69 22.46 8.33
N VAL A 258 6.75 21.18 7.94
CA VAL A 258 6.16 20.66 6.70
C VAL A 258 4.64 20.71 6.77
N MET A 259 4.05 20.19 7.87
CA MET A 259 2.59 20.18 8.05
C MET A 259 2.00 21.60 8.12
N ASP A 260 2.70 22.56 8.71
CA ASP A 260 2.26 23.97 8.80
C ASP A 260 2.18 24.68 7.42
N GLN A 261 2.84 24.15 6.39
CA GLN A 261 2.77 24.66 5.02
C GLN A 261 1.60 24.06 4.22
N ALA A 262 1.11 22.90 4.64
CA ALA A 262 -0.05 22.26 4.06
C ALA A 262 -1.35 22.98 4.47
N LYS A 263 -2.47 22.60 3.90
CA LYS A 263 -3.78 23.13 4.32
C LYS A 263 -4.05 22.81 5.79
N GLY A 264 -4.76 23.68 6.50
CA GLY A 264 -5.16 23.41 7.87
C GLY A 264 -6.02 22.16 8.07
N THR A 265 -6.63 21.67 6.99
CA THR A 265 -7.38 20.42 6.92
C THR A 265 -6.56 19.24 6.42
N ALA A 266 -5.27 19.43 6.13
CA ALA A 266 -4.40 18.38 5.62
C ALA A 266 -4.28 17.22 6.60
N ILE A 267 -4.21 16.00 6.06
CA ILE A 267 -3.99 14.78 6.83
C ILE A 267 -2.59 14.23 6.59
N PHE A 268 -2.03 13.64 7.65
CA PHE A 268 -0.78 12.88 7.59
C PHE A 268 -1.10 11.39 7.49
N MET A 269 -0.43 10.70 6.57
CA MET A 269 -0.60 9.27 6.31
C MET A 269 0.73 8.53 6.25
N HIS A 270 0.70 7.24 6.61
CA HIS A 270 1.85 6.34 6.61
C HIS A 270 1.39 4.89 6.62
N CYS A 271 1.91 4.07 5.73
CA CYS A 271 1.51 2.65 5.60
C CYS A 271 1.90 1.75 6.79
N LEU A 272 2.70 2.26 7.73
CA LEU A 272 3.25 1.53 8.88
C LEU A 272 4.07 0.27 8.49
N PRO A 273 5.13 -0.06 9.27
CA PRO A 273 5.56 0.59 10.52
C PRO A 273 6.26 1.94 10.29
N ALA A 274 6.30 2.81 11.30
CA ALA A 274 6.99 4.10 11.26
C ALA A 274 8.09 4.17 12.33
N PHE A 275 9.17 4.93 12.03
CA PHE A 275 10.27 5.16 12.96
C PHE A 275 10.22 6.60 13.51
N HIS A 276 9.17 6.89 14.27
CA HIS A 276 8.92 8.20 14.87
C HIS A 276 9.43 8.33 16.32
N ASP A 277 9.84 7.21 16.95
CA ASP A 277 10.33 7.17 18.32
C ASP A 277 11.36 6.03 18.55
N LEU A 278 11.80 5.86 19.80
CA LEU A 278 12.77 4.85 20.21
C LEU A 278 12.15 3.55 20.77
N LYS A 279 10.84 3.31 20.56
CA LYS A 279 10.18 2.12 21.12
C LYS A 279 10.42 0.85 20.29
N THR A 280 10.92 0.97 19.06
CA THR A 280 11.27 -0.18 18.23
C THR A 280 12.75 -0.57 18.40
N LYS A 281 13.08 -1.85 18.15
CA LYS A 281 14.46 -2.33 18.16
C LYS A 281 15.32 -1.60 17.11
N ILE A 282 14.82 -1.52 15.86
CA ILE A 282 15.53 -0.85 14.76
C ILE A 282 15.74 0.63 15.03
N GLY A 283 14.71 1.34 15.54
CA GLY A 283 14.84 2.74 15.93
C GLY A 283 15.96 2.99 16.97
N LYS A 284 16.09 2.11 17.96
CA LYS A 284 17.18 2.15 18.94
C LYS A 284 18.55 1.91 18.33
N GLU A 285 18.68 0.88 17.47
CA GLU A 285 19.94 0.56 16.78
C GLU A 285 20.38 1.72 15.88
N VAL A 286 19.46 2.36 15.15
CA VAL A 286 19.76 3.54 14.32
C VAL A 286 20.17 4.73 15.19
N TYR A 287 19.47 4.95 16.31
CA TYR A 287 19.85 6.02 17.25
C TYR A 287 21.24 5.82 17.85
N GLU A 288 21.55 4.61 18.32
CA GLU A 288 22.86 4.27 18.87
C GLU A 288 23.99 4.48 17.86
N LYS A 289 23.74 4.20 16.58
CA LYS A 289 24.74 4.26 15.51
C LYS A 289 24.86 5.65 14.87
N PHE A 290 23.75 6.39 14.73
CA PHE A 290 23.70 7.63 13.95
C PHE A 290 23.16 8.85 14.72
N GLY A 291 22.59 8.67 15.91
CA GLY A 291 22.12 9.75 16.77
C GLY A 291 20.74 10.34 16.44
N TYR A 292 19.97 9.75 15.52
CA TYR A 292 18.64 10.19 15.17
C TYR A 292 17.57 9.39 15.92
N SER A 293 16.72 10.08 16.70
CA SER A 293 15.62 9.46 17.46
C SER A 293 14.30 9.37 16.68
N GLU A 294 14.18 10.16 15.63
CA GLU A 294 13.01 10.23 14.73
C GLU A 294 13.55 10.24 13.31
N LEU A 295 12.94 9.47 12.41
CA LEU A 295 13.44 9.30 11.05
C LEU A 295 12.52 9.97 10.02
N GLU A 296 11.71 9.22 9.30
CA GLU A 296 10.88 9.72 8.20
C GLU A 296 9.75 10.67 8.66
N VAL A 297 9.35 10.57 9.91
CA VAL A 297 8.35 11.45 10.55
C VAL A 297 8.71 11.70 12.01
N THR A 298 8.39 12.89 12.51
CA THR A 298 8.53 13.21 13.94
C THR A 298 7.37 12.65 14.76
N ASP A 299 7.62 12.34 16.04
CA ASP A 299 6.59 11.86 16.97
C ASP A 299 5.46 12.90 17.14
N GLU A 300 5.80 14.19 17.15
CA GLU A 300 4.83 15.29 17.19
C GLU A 300 3.81 15.21 16.03
N VAL A 301 4.23 14.91 14.81
CA VAL A 301 3.33 14.78 13.67
C VAL A 301 2.58 13.45 13.71
N PHE A 302 3.28 12.36 14.02
CA PHE A 302 2.71 11.02 14.08
C PHE A 302 1.55 10.91 15.09
N GLU A 303 1.68 11.54 16.24
CA GLU A 303 0.68 11.55 17.32
C GLU A 303 -0.30 12.77 17.24
N SER A 304 -0.19 13.58 16.19
CA SER A 304 -1.04 14.77 16.02
C SER A 304 -2.49 14.41 15.63
N ALA A 305 -3.40 15.37 15.79
CA ALA A 305 -4.78 15.24 15.32
C ALA A 305 -4.92 15.17 13.79
N GLN A 306 -3.89 15.54 13.03
CA GLN A 306 -3.86 15.42 11.57
C GLN A 306 -3.43 14.02 11.10
N SER A 307 -2.87 13.21 11.99
CA SER A 307 -2.46 11.84 11.69
C SER A 307 -3.67 10.91 11.64
N VAL A 308 -3.82 10.22 10.50
CA VAL A 308 -4.92 9.25 10.28
C VAL A 308 -4.39 7.84 10.02
N VAL A 309 -3.15 7.57 10.43
CA VAL A 309 -2.43 6.31 10.15
C VAL A 309 -3.14 5.06 10.68
N PHE A 310 -3.87 5.16 11.77
CA PHE A 310 -4.60 4.01 12.33
C PHE A 310 -5.93 3.77 11.63
N ASP A 311 -6.61 4.81 11.16
CA ASP A 311 -7.79 4.68 10.28
C ASP A 311 -7.38 4.06 8.94
N GLU A 312 -6.24 4.48 8.40
CA GLU A 312 -5.61 3.90 7.21
C GLU A 312 -5.30 2.42 7.39
N ALA A 313 -4.70 2.04 8.52
CA ALA A 313 -4.39 0.65 8.85
C ALA A 313 -5.67 -0.20 9.01
N GLU A 314 -6.73 0.32 9.65
CA GLU A 314 -8.03 -0.36 9.74
C GLU A 314 -8.62 -0.59 8.34
N ASN A 315 -8.55 0.41 7.48
CA ASN A 315 -9.13 0.36 6.13
C ASN A 315 -8.50 -0.72 5.25
N ARG A 316 -7.28 -1.18 5.53
CA ARG A 316 -6.65 -2.32 4.86
C ARG A 316 -7.52 -3.57 4.91
N MET A 317 -8.07 -3.90 6.07
CA MET A 317 -8.95 -5.05 6.24
C MET A 317 -10.23 -4.91 5.39
N HIS A 318 -10.84 -3.73 5.35
CA HIS A 318 -12.08 -3.50 4.61
C HIS A 318 -11.88 -3.53 3.10
N THR A 319 -10.78 -2.97 2.61
CA THR A 319 -10.48 -2.95 1.17
C THR A 319 -10.01 -4.31 0.66
N ILE A 320 -9.23 -5.06 1.43
CA ILE A 320 -8.86 -6.45 1.14
C ILE A 320 -10.13 -7.33 1.07
N LYS A 321 -11.07 -7.13 2.01
CA LYS A 321 -12.37 -7.81 2.00
C LYS A 321 -13.13 -7.54 0.69
N ALA A 322 -13.16 -6.28 0.24
CA ALA A 322 -13.80 -5.89 -1.01
C ALA A 322 -13.15 -6.55 -2.23
N VAL A 323 -11.82 -6.61 -2.28
CA VAL A 323 -11.09 -7.29 -3.37
C VAL A 323 -11.42 -8.77 -3.41
N MET A 324 -11.36 -9.46 -2.26
CA MET A 324 -11.70 -10.89 -2.20
C MET A 324 -13.14 -11.16 -2.62
N LEU A 325 -14.09 -10.36 -2.11
CA LEU A 325 -15.50 -10.49 -2.47
C LEU A 325 -15.73 -10.25 -3.96
N ALA A 326 -15.18 -9.18 -4.52
CA ALA A 326 -15.38 -8.82 -5.92
C ALA A 326 -14.77 -9.84 -6.90
N THR A 327 -13.69 -10.53 -6.52
CA THR A 327 -12.99 -11.47 -7.38
C THR A 327 -13.43 -12.92 -7.20
N LEU A 328 -14.08 -13.27 -6.08
CA LEU A 328 -14.52 -14.65 -5.77
C LEU A 328 -16.04 -14.87 -5.81
N ALA A 329 -16.84 -13.81 -5.63
CA ALA A 329 -18.30 -13.93 -5.64
C ALA A 329 -18.86 -14.24 -7.05
N ASP A 330 -20.02 -14.91 -7.06
CA ASP A 330 -20.78 -15.21 -8.29
C ASP A 330 -21.55 -13.99 -8.80
#